data_0b2f3b1c5c2cbe4bee18fb9316b5e555
#
_entry.id   0b2f3b1c5c2cbe4bee18fb9316b5e555
#
_cell.length_a   1.000
_cell.length_b   1.000
_cell.length_c   1.000
_cell.angle_alpha   90.00
_cell.angle_beta   90.00
_cell.angle_gamma   90.00
#
_symmetry.space_group_name_H-M   'P 1'
#
loop_
_entity.id
_entity.type
_entity.pdbx_description
1 polymer ?
#
loop_
_entity_poly.entity_id
_entity_poly.type
_entity_poly.pdbx_seq_one_letter_code
_entity_poly.pdbx_strand_id
1 'polypeptide(L)'
;TDQSVIMSLLWVILLLCVERLCEMWLAAKNRRILLQRGGREFFPESYRVIFWMHLLFMICLVIESYPWFIAFDKLTVSCLVAVLLLQLVRYWCVFSLKEYWNTRIILVPGDKVVRRGPYRFIRHPNYMVVTLEFFVLPVLAGAPLTLLIFSIANLFVLRQRITLEEQVLREHTDYNQQFLPN
;
A
#
# COMPACT_ATOMS: atom_id res chain seq x y z
N THR A 1 -4.53 -41.41 -3.46
CA THR A 1 -3.94 -40.57 -2.36
C THR A 1 -3.28 -39.39 -3.01
N ASP A 2 -4.07 -38.33 -3.16
CA ASP A 2 -3.56 -37.03 -3.58
C ASP A 2 -2.65 -36.50 -2.45
N GLN A 3 -1.34 -36.59 -2.65
CA GLN A 3 -0.38 -35.86 -1.82
C GLN A 3 -0.48 -34.39 -2.26
N SER A 4 -1.38 -33.64 -1.62
CA SER A 4 -1.44 -32.22 -1.81
C SER A 4 -0.08 -31.64 -1.37
N VAL A 5 0.63 -31.03 -2.31
CA VAL A 5 1.86 -30.32 -2.02
C VAL A 5 1.51 -29.18 -1.05
N ILE A 6 2.19 -29.15 0.10
CA ILE A 6 1.95 -28.13 1.15
C ILE A 6 3.05 -27.08 1.04
N MET A 7 2.67 -25.83 1.08
CA MET A 7 3.59 -24.70 1.09
C MET A 7 3.55 -23.97 2.44
N SER A 8 4.71 -23.55 2.93
CA SER A 8 4.77 -22.70 4.13
C SER A 8 4.44 -21.25 3.78
N LEU A 9 3.40 -20.70 4.39
CA LEU A 9 3.00 -19.30 4.28
C LEU A 9 4.01 -18.34 4.92
N LEU A 10 4.83 -18.84 5.85
CA LEU A 10 5.81 -18.01 6.57
C LEU A 10 6.79 -17.29 5.64
N TRP A 11 7.19 -17.91 4.52
CA TRP A 11 8.06 -17.25 3.55
C TRP A 11 7.42 -16.03 2.90
N VAL A 12 6.13 -16.15 2.55
CA VAL A 12 5.38 -15.02 1.98
C VAL A 12 5.26 -13.89 3.00
N ILE A 13 4.89 -14.22 4.24
CA ILE A 13 4.79 -13.24 5.33
C ILE A 13 6.15 -12.57 5.59
N LEU A 14 7.22 -13.33 5.67
CA LEU A 14 8.57 -12.80 5.88
C LEU A 14 8.99 -11.83 4.77
N LEU A 15 8.77 -12.21 3.50
CA LEU A 15 9.09 -11.34 2.36
C LEU A 15 8.30 -10.03 2.41
N LEU A 16 7.00 -10.10 2.73
CA LEU A 16 6.16 -8.92 2.88
C LEU A 16 6.63 -8.02 4.05
N CYS A 17 7.02 -8.61 5.17
CA CYS A 17 7.56 -7.83 6.30
C CYS A 17 8.86 -7.11 5.91
N VAL A 18 9.78 -7.80 5.26
CA VAL A 18 11.04 -7.19 4.77
C VAL A 18 10.75 -6.06 3.80
N GLU A 19 9.84 -6.28 2.86
CA GLU A 19 9.42 -5.24 1.91
C GLU A 19 8.85 -4.02 2.62
N ARG A 20 7.94 -4.19 3.60
CA ARG A 20 7.38 -3.07 4.39
C ARG A 20 8.47 -2.30 5.13
N LEU A 21 9.45 -2.98 5.70
CA LEU A 21 10.58 -2.33 6.37
C LEU A 21 11.44 -1.52 5.38
N CYS A 22 11.71 -2.05 4.19
CA CYS A 22 12.42 -1.33 3.13
C CYS A 22 11.65 -0.10 2.66
N GLU A 23 10.33 -0.21 2.49
CA GLU A 23 9.46 0.93 2.14
C GLU A 23 9.46 2.01 3.24
N MET A 24 9.39 1.61 4.50
CA MET A 24 9.45 2.56 5.62
C MET A 24 10.80 3.29 5.67
N TRP A 25 11.90 2.59 5.43
CA TRP A 25 13.22 3.19 5.33
C TRP A 25 13.31 4.18 4.17
N LEU A 26 12.81 3.79 2.98
CA LEU A 26 12.78 4.66 1.80
C LEU A 26 11.92 5.90 2.05
N ALA A 27 10.73 5.73 2.63
CA ALA A 27 9.85 6.85 3.00
C ALA A 27 10.52 7.81 3.99
N ALA A 28 11.25 7.29 4.99
CA ALA A 28 11.99 8.11 5.94
C ALA A 28 13.12 8.90 5.26
N LYS A 29 13.84 8.27 4.31
CA LYS A 29 14.87 8.93 3.49
C LYS A 29 14.25 10.04 2.64
N ASN A 30 13.19 9.74 1.90
CA ASN A 30 12.50 10.71 1.05
C ASN A 30 11.91 11.86 1.86
N ARG A 31 11.33 11.59 3.04
CA ARG A 31 10.85 12.62 3.96
C ARG A 31 11.95 13.62 4.30
N ARG A 32 13.17 13.16 4.63
CA ARG A 32 14.30 14.04 4.94
C ARG A 32 14.63 14.94 3.75
N ILE A 33 14.71 14.38 2.54
CA ILE A 33 15.00 15.12 1.30
C ILE A 33 13.93 16.20 1.06
N LEU A 34 12.65 15.84 1.14
CA LEU A 34 11.55 16.80 0.89
C LEU A 34 11.54 17.92 1.93
N LEU A 35 11.75 17.62 3.23
CA LEU A 35 11.81 18.63 4.27
C LEU A 35 13.01 19.58 4.10
N GLN A 36 14.18 19.07 3.68
CA GLN A 36 15.35 19.91 3.36
C GLN A 36 15.11 20.85 2.18
N ARG A 37 14.22 20.49 1.25
CA ARG A 37 13.78 21.33 0.13
C ARG A 37 12.68 22.32 0.51
N GLY A 38 12.37 22.49 1.80
CA GLY A 38 11.32 23.36 2.32
C GLY A 38 9.93 22.73 2.30
N GLY A 39 9.84 21.42 2.15
CA GLY A 39 8.59 20.67 2.19
C GLY A 39 7.90 20.78 3.56
N ARG A 40 6.57 20.69 3.53
CA ARG A 40 5.72 20.69 4.73
C ARG A 40 4.94 19.40 4.82
N GLU A 41 4.85 18.82 6.03
CA GLU A 41 4.04 17.65 6.32
C GLU A 41 2.64 18.09 6.73
N PHE A 42 1.62 17.46 6.14
CA PHE A 42 0.21 17.71 6.41
C PHE A 42 -0.43 16.47 7.04
N PHE A 43 -1.36 16.68 7.97
CA PHE A 43 -2.16 15.62 8.60
C PHE A 43 -1.33 14.42 9.10
N PRO A 44 -0.34 14.62 9.99
CA PRO A 44 0.53 13.53 10.47
C PRO A 44 -0.24 12.41 11.19
N GLU A 45 -1.42 12.71 11.74
CA GLU A 45 -2.32 11.73 12.36
C GLU A 45 -2.77 10.66 11.37
N SER A 46 -3.02 11.05 10.11
CA SER A 46 -3.49 10.12 9.08
C SER A 46 -2.48 9.01 8.79
N TYR A 47 -1.19 9.32 8.90
CA TYR A 47 -0.13 8.31 8.79
C TYR A 47 -0.17 7.32 9.96
N ARG A 48 -0.38 7.80 11.20
CA ARG A 48 -0.46 6.92 12.38
C ARG A 48 -1.60 5.92 12.27
N VAL A 49 -2.77 6.36 11.78
CA VAL A 49 -3.92 5.46 11.55
C VAL A 49 -3.57 4.37 10.54
N ILE A 50 -2.98 4.73 9.39
CA ILE A 50 -2.58 3.76 8.37
C ILE A 50 -1.53 2.80 8.92
N PHE A 51 -0.53 3.30 9.64
CA PHE A 51 0.52 2.47 10.23
C PHE A 51 -0.05 1.40 11.17
N TRP A 52 -0.90 1.80 12.13
CA TRP A 52 -1.50 0.87 13.08
C TRP A 52 -2.44 -0.11 12.40
N MET A 53 -3.21 0.34 11.41
CA MET A 53 -4.07 -0.54 10.62
C MET A 53 -3.26 -1.65 9.92
N HIS A 54 -2.15 -1.31 9.26
CA HIS A 54 -1.29 -2.29 8.60
C HIS A 54 -0.62 -3.23 9.60
N LEU A 55 -0.15 -2.71 10.72
CA LEU A 55 0.47 -3.54 11.77
C LEU A 55 -0.53 -4.53 12.36
N LEU A 56 -1.72 -4.08 12.71
CA LEU A 56 -2.78 -4.94 13.23
C LEU A 56 -3.23 -5.97 12.18
N PHE A 57 -3.36 -5.56 10.92
CA PHE A 57 -3.64 -6.46 9.81
C PHE A 57 -2.62 -7.61 9.73
N MET A 58 -1.33 -7.30 9.76
CA MET A 58 -0.27 -8.32 9.73
C MET A 58 -0.31 -9.23 10.95
N ILE A 59 -0.53 -8.70 12.13
CA ILE A 59 -0.66 -9.50 13.37
C ILE A 59 -1.86 -10.45 13.28
N CYS A 60 -3.04 -9.95 12.91
CA CYS A 60 -4.24 -10.76 12.76
C CYS A 60 -4.07 -11.83 11.67
N LEU A 61 -3.47 -11.46 10.54
CA LEU A 61 -3.17 -12.39 9.45
C LEU A 61 -2.31 -13.56 9.94
N VAL A 62 -1.24 -13.27 10.68
CA VAL A 62 -0.33 -14.29 11.23
C VAL A 62 -1.04 -15.18 12.23
N ILE A 63 -1.85 -14.60 13.12
CA ILE A 63 -2.56 -15.37 14.16
C ILE A 63 -3.62 -16.28 13.54
N GLU A 64 -4.43 -15.74 12.63
CA GLU A 64 -5.55 -16.47 12.04
C GLU A 64 -5.08 -17.57 11.05
N SER A 65 -3.96 -17.37 10.39
CA SER A 65 -3.40 -18.33 9.42
C SER A 65 -2.62 -19.50 10.04
N TYR A 66 -2.53 -19.59 11.38
CA TYR A 66 -1.91 -20.75 12.03
C TYR A 66 -2.59 -22.06 11.60
N PRO A 67 -1.88 -23.14 11.25
CA PRO A 67 -0.44 -23.43 11.48
C PRO A 67 0.51 -23.00 10.34
N TRP A 68 0.15 -22.01 9.51
CA TRP A 68 0.95 -21.40 8.44
C TRP A 68 1.32 -22.33 7.27
N PHE A 69 0.51 -23.35 7.04
CA PHE A 69 0.62 -24.26 5.91
C PHE A 69 -0.64 -24.15 5.05
N ILE A 70 -0.43 -23.98 3.77
CA ILE A 70 -1.51 -23.88 2.77
C ILE A 70 -1.34 -24.97 1.72
N ALA A 71 -2.47 -25.51 1.26
CA ALA A 71 -2.47 -26.44 0.14
C ALA A 71 -2.03 -25.73 -1.14
N PHE A 72 -1.16 -26.34 -1.91
CA PHE A 72 -0.74 -25.79 -3.20
C PHE A 72 -1.74 -26.19 -4.29
N ASP A 73 -2.85 -25.46 -4.35
CA ASP A 73 -3.94 -25.64 -5.29
C ASP A 73 -4.05 -24.46 -6.28
N LYS A 74 -5.05 -24.51 -7.15
CA LYS A 74 -5.27 -23.49 -8.17
C LYS A 74 -5.56 -22.12 -7.54
N LEU A 75 -6.28 -22.06 -6.42
CA LEU A 75 -6.58 -20.81 -5.71
C LEU A 75 -5.30 -20.20 -5.15
N THR A 76 -4.48 -20.99 -4.47
CA THR A 76 -3.18 -20.57 -3.93
C THR A 76 -2.27 -20.02 -5.02
N VAL A 77 -2.14 -20.75 -6.14
CA VAL A 77 -1.34 -20.26 -7.29
C VAL A 77 -1.88 -18.94 -7.82
N SER A 78 -3.20 -18.83 -7.99
CA SER A 78 -3.82 -17.58 -8.47
C SER A 78 -3.57 -16.40 -7.51
N CYS A 79 -3.68 -16.63 -6.19
CA CYS A 79 -3.38 -15.61 -5.19
C CYS A 79 -1.89 -15.21 -5.20
N LEU A 80 -0.97 -16.17 -5.32
CA LEU A 80 0.47 -15.87 -5.40
C LEU A 80 0.81 -15.05 -6.65
N VAL A 81 0.23 -15.40 -7.79
CA VAL A 81 0.38 -14.62 -9.03
C VAL A 81 -0.18 -13.20 -8.83
N ALA A 82 -1.36 -13.08 -8.21
CA ALA A 82 -1.95 -11.77 -7.91
C ALA A 82 -1.06 -10.94 -6.98
N VAL A 83 -0.52 -11.53 -5.90
CA VAL A 83 0.43 -10.85 -5.00
C VAL A 83 1.65 -10.38 -5.78
N LEU A 84 2.25 -11.22 -6.62
CA LEU A 84 3.41 -10.84 -7.43
C LEU A 84 3.09 -9.65 -8.36
N LEU A 85 1.95 -9.69 -9.05
CA LEU A 85 1.52 -8.59 -9.93
C LEU A 85 1.29 -7.29 -9.14
N LEU A 86 0.69 -7.38 -7.95
CA LEU A 86 0.49 -6.23 -7.06
C LEU A 86 1.83 -5.63 -6.63
N GLN A 87 2.83 -6.45 -6.31
CA GLN A 87 4.17 -5.96 -5.97
C GLN A 87 4.84 -5.27 -7.17
N LEU A 88 4.71 -5.81 -8.38
CA LEU A 88 5.24 -5.15 -9.58
C LEU A 88 4.60 -3.77 -9.79
N VAL A 89 3.28 -3.65 -9.64
CA VAL A 89 2.58 -2.35 -9.73
C VAL A 89 3.02 -1.41 -8.62
N ARG A 90 3.21 -1.91 -7.40
CA ARG A 90 3.71 -1.12 -6.26
C ARG A 90 5.10 -0.55 -6.55
N TYR A 91 6.05 -1.37 -6.99
CA TYR A 91 7.37 -0.88 -7.37
C TYR A 91 7.31 0.12 -8.51
N TRP A 92 6.42 -0.09 -9.47
CA TRP A 92 6.19 0.89 -10.54
C TRP A 92 5.71 2.23 -9.98
N CYS A 93 4.81 2.23 -8.98
CA CYS A 93 4.41 3.44 -8.25
C CYS A 93 5.60 4.13 -7.57
N VAL A 94 6.39 3.36 -6.80
CA VAL A 94 7.55 3.87 -6.05
C VAL A 94 8.56 4.52 -6.99
N PHE A 95 8.96 3.82 -8.05
CA PHE A 95 9.95 4.33 -9.02
C PHE A 95 9.44 5.52 -9.83
N SER A 96 8.12 5.61 -10.07
CA SER A 96 7.53 6.73 -10.79
C SER A 96 7.53 8.02 -9.97
N LEU A 97 7.33 7.93 -8.65
CA LEU A 97 7.35 9.10 -7.77
C LEU A 97 8.75 9.49 -7.29
N LYS A 98 9.70 8.54 -7.27
CA LYS A 98 11.07 8.76 -6.79
C LYS A 98 11.07 9.37 -5.37
N GLU A 99 11.74 10.54 -5.18
CA GLU A 99 11.81 11.25 -3.90
C GLU A 99 10.45 11.74 -3.37
N TYR A 100 9.44 11.87 -4.23
CA TYR A 100 8.07 12.24 -3.82
C TYR A 100 7.28 11.06 -3.24
N TRP A 101 7.73 9.82 -3.46
CA TRP A 101 7.09 8.66 -2.86
C TRP A 101 7.28 8.66 -1.34
N ASN A 102 6.16 8.71 -0.63
CA ASN A 102 6.16 8.76 0.83
C ASN A 102 4.92 8.09 1.41
N THR A 103 5.00 7.66 2.66
CA THR A 103 3.85 7.19 3.44
C THR A 103 3.09 8.34 4.11
N ARG A 104 3.66 9.54 4.10
CA ARG A 104 3.13 10.78 4.68
C ARG A 104 2.72 11.74 3.57
N ILE A 105 1.81 12.69 3.87
CA ILE A 105 1.47 13.76 2.94
C ILE A 105 2.51 14.88 3.13
N ILE A 106 3.43 15.00 2.19
CA ILE A 106 4.48 16.02 2.21
C ILE A 106 4.51 16.72 0.86
N LEU A 107 4.40 18.05 0.87
CA LEU A 107 4.52 18.85 -0.34
C LEU A 107 5.65 19.86 -0.20
N VAL A 108 6.35 20.10 -1.30
CA VAL A 108 7.33 21.18 -1.46
C VAL A 108 6.63 22.33 -2.19
N PRO A 109 6.60 23.53 -1.63
CA PRO A 109 5.96 24.67 -2.28
C PRO A 109 6.51 24.94 -3.68
N GLY A 110 5.62 25.09 -4.66
CA GLY A 110 5.99 25.35 -6.06
C GLY A 110 6.30 24.11 -6.90
N ASP A 111 6.39 22.92 -6.30
CA ASP A 111 6.55 21.68 -7.06
C ASP A 111 5.24 21.30 -7.76
N LYS A 112 5.36 20.71 -8.95
CA LYS A 112 4.22 20.21 -9.73
C LYS A 112 3.87 18.78 -9.34
N VAL A 113 2.60 18.42 -9.56
CA VAL A 113 2.15 17.04 -9.37
C VAL A 113 2.86 16.09 -10.33
N VAL A 114 3.32 14.96 -9.80
CA VAL A 114 3.99 13.93 -10.61
C VAL A 114 2.94 13.09 -11.35
N ARG A 115 2.91 13.22 -12.68
CA ARG A 115 2.02 12.46 -13.57
C ARG A 115 2.83 11.53 -14.49
N ARG A 116 3.49 10.53 -13.88
CA ARG A 116 4.34 9.54 -14.58
C ARG A 116 3.97 8.12 -14.18
N GLY A 117 4.35 7.15 -15.02
CA GLY A 117 4.06 5.74 -14.77
C GLY A 117 2.57 5.48 -14.57
N PRO A 118 2.15 4.72 -13.54
CA PRO A 118 0.75 4.41 -13.29
C PRO A 118 -0.09 5.64 -12.93
N TYR A 119 0.53 6.73 -12.41
CA TYR A 119 -0.13 8.01 -12.10
C TYR A 119 -0.61 8.78 -13.33
N ARG A 120 -0.28 8.31 -14.54
CA ARG A 120 -0.87 8.85 -15.79
C ARG A 120 -2.30 8.38 -16.00
N PHE A 121 -2.63 7.20 -15.48
CA PHE A 121 -3.89 6.49 -15.73
C PHE A 121 -4.83 6.54 -14.52
N ILE A 122 -4.27 6.42 -13.32
CA ILE A 122 -5.00 6.35 -12.06
C ILE A 122 -4.39 7.37 -11.10
N ARG A 123 -5.24 8.11 -10.37
CA ARG A 123 -4.78 9.15 -9.42
C ARG A 123 -4.03 8.55 -8.23
N HIS A 124 -4.54 7.43 -7.71
CA HIS A 124 -4.03 6.79 -6.51
C HIS A 124 -3.75 5.28 -6.73
N PRO A 125 -2.83 4.92 -7.64
CA PRO A 125 -2.58 3.52 -7.98
C PRO A 125 -2.02 2.73 -6.80
N ASN A 126 -1.21 3.35 -5.93
CA ASN A 126 -0.68 2.69 -4.74
C ASN A 126 -1.78 2.34 -3.73
N TYR A 127 -2.83 3.16 -3.58
CA TYR A 127 -3.97 2.84 -2.71
C TYR A 127 -4.84 1.72 -3.28
N MET A 128 -4.93 1.61 -4.60
CA MET A 128 -5.55 0.46 -5.24
C MET A 128 -4.78 -0.83 -4.93
N VAL A 129 -3.46 -0.80 -5.02
CA VAL A 129 -2.62 -1.95 -4.64
C VAL A 129 -2.87 -2.35 -3.19
N VAL A 130 -2.84 -1.40 -2.25
CA VAL A 130 -3.12 -1.67 -0.82
C VAL A 130 -4.48 -2.31 -0.64
N THR A 131 -5.53 -1.80 -1.31
CA THR A 131 -6.88 -2.36 -1.20
C THR A 131 -6.93 -3.82 -1.66
N LEU A 132 -6.28 -4.12 -2.78
CA LEU A 132 -6.24 -5.48 -3.32
C LEU A 132 -5.38 -6.42 -2.45
N GLU A 133 -4.29 -5.95 -1.86
CA GLU A 133 -3.49 -6.73 -0.92
C GLU A 133 -4.29 -7.10 0.33
N PHE A 134 -5.08 -6.18 0.88
CA PHE A 134 -5.94 -6.44 2.04
C PHE A 134 -7.04 -7.46 1.75
N PHE A 135 -7.31 -7.72 0.48
CA PHE A 135 -8.20 -8.77 0.04
C PHE A 135 -7.47 -10.08 -0.28
N VAL A 136 -6.43 -10.03 -1.12
CA VAL A 136 -5.75 -11.21 -1.65
C VAL A 136 -4.95 -11.95 -0.58
N LEU A 137 -4.26 -11.24 0.32
CA LEU A 137 -3.43 -11.87 1.35
C LEU A 137 -4.23 -12.69 2.35
N PRO A 138 -5.38 -12.23 2.89
CA PRO A 138 -6.19 -13.09 3.76
C PRO A 138 -6.83 -14.27 3.02
N VAL A 139 -7.21 -14.11 1.75
CA VAL A 139 -7.70 -15.25 0.93
C VAL A 139 -6.61 -16.28 0.77
N LEU A 140 -5.39 -15.88 0.43
CA LEU A 140 -4.23 -16.74 0.34
C LEU A 140 -3.95 -17.48 1.66
N ALA A 141 -4.06 -16.76 2.76
CA ALA A 141 -3.74 -17.24 4.10
C ALA A 141 -4.87 -18.06 4.76
N GLY A 142 -6.06 -18.12 4.14
CA GLY A 142 -7.23 -18.75 4.75
C GLY A 142 -7.71 -18.03 6.02
N ALA A 143 -7.65 -16.69 6.03
CA ALA A 143 -7.94 -15.82 7.16
C ALA A 143 -9.22 -14.98 6.94
N PRO A 144 -10.43 -15.58 7.02
CA PRO A 144 -11.70 -14.92 6.67
C PRO A 144 -12.09 -13.79 7.60
N LEU A 145 -11.76 -13.85 8.89
CA LEU A 145 -12.05 -12.75 9.82
C LEU A 145 -11.17 -11.53 9.52
N THR A 146 -9.87 -11.75 9.29
CA THR A 146 -8.94 -10.71 8.85
C THR A 146 -9.40 -10.10 7.53
N LEU A 147 -9.84 -10.92 6.57
CA LEU A 147 -10.40 -10.47 5.30
C LEU A 147 -11.57 -9.51 5.54
N LEU A 148 -12.58 -9.94 6.29
CA LEU A 148 -13.80 -9.17 6.48
C LEU A 148 -13.53 -7.84 7.20
N ILE A 149 -12.85 -7.91 8.35
CA ILE A 149 -12.62 -6.73 9.20
C ILE A 149 -11.73 -5.71 8.49
N PHE A 150 -10.59 -6.15 7.96
CA PHE A 150 -9.61 -5.21 7.42
C PHE A 150 -9.93 -4.73 6.00
N SER A 151 -10.62 -5.50 5.17
CA SER A 151 -11.11 -4.97 3.89
C SER A 151 -12.08 -3.81 4.10
N ILE A 152 -13.01 -3.93 5.06
CA ILE A 152 -13.95 -2.85 5.38
C ILE A 152 -13.22 -1.66 6.01
N ALA A 153 -12.39 -1.90 7.04
CA ALA A 153 -11.63 -0.84 7.70
C ALA A 153 -10.74 -0.07 6.72
N ASN A 154 -10.06 -0.79 5.82
CA ASN A 154 -9.20 -0.19 4.80
C ASN A 154 -9.95 0.75 3.86
N LEU A 155 -11.17 0.40 3.43
CA LEU A 155 -11.96 1.28 2.58
C LEU A 155 -12.26 2.63 3.24
N PHE A 156 -12.62 2.62 4.53
CA PHE A 156 -12.87 3.86 5.28
C PHE A 156 -11.60 4.68 5.49
N VAL A 157 -10.52 4.03 5.92
CA VAL A 157 -9.24 4.70 6.19
C VAL A 157 -8.65 5.27 4.90
N LEU A 158 -8.65 4.52 3.80
CA LEU A 158 -8.14 5.02 2.53
C LEU A 158 -9.02 6.11 1.93
N ARG A 159 -10.35 6.02 2.04
CA ARG A 159 -11.23 7.10 1.58
C ARG A 159 -10.91 8.41 2.29
N GLN A 160 -10.77 8.38 3.62
CA GLN A 160 -10.36 9.55 4.40
C GLN A 160 -8.98 10.04 3.96
N ARG A 161 -8.03 9.14 3.81
CA ARG A 161 -6.66 9.48 3.39
C ARG A 161 -6.61 10.15 2.01
N ILE A 162 -7.34 9.60 1.03
CA ILE A 162 -7.42 10.16 -0.32
C ILE A 162 -8.03 11.57 -0.27
N THR A 163 -9.10 11.77 0.50
CA THR A 163 -9.72 13.08 0.65
C THR A 163 -8.74 14.13 1.19
N LEU A 164 -8.01 13.80 2.26
CA LEU A 164 -7.01 14.70 2.86
C LEU A 164 -5.85 14.99 1.89
N GLU A 165 -5.36 13.98 1.19
CA GLU A 165 -4.28 14.14 0.22
C GLU A 165 -4.71 14.98 -0.98
N GLU A 166 -5.89 14.72 -1.56
CA GLU A 166 -6.41 15.53 -2.66
C GLU A 166 -6.70 16.97 -2.24
N GLN A 167 -7.17 17.19 -1.01
CA GLN A 167 -7.35 18.55 -0.49
C GLN A 167 -6.02 19.31 -0.53
N VAL A 168 -4.96 18.75 0.05
CA VAL A 168 -3.64 19.38 0.08
C VAL A 168 -3.08 19.61 -1.31
N LEU A 169 -3.24 18.62 -2.22
CA LEU A 169 -2.78 18.73 -3.60
C LEU A 169 -3.51 19.85 -4.36
N ARG A 170 -4.82 19.98 -4.19
CA ARG A 170 -5.63 21.04 -4.84
C ARG A 170 -5.29 22.44 -4.35
N GLU A 171 -5.00 22.58 -3.06
CA GLU A 171 -4.71 23.88 -2.43
C GLU A 171 -3.29 24.38 -2.72
N HIS A 172 -2.33 23.48 -2.96
CA HIS A 172 -0.91 23.84 -2.96
C HIS A 172 -0.16 23.47 -4.24
N THR A 173 -0.83 22.87 -5.24
CA THR A 173 -0.19 22.43 -6.50
C THR A 173 -1.07 22.70 -7.73
N ASP A 174 -0.56 22.32 -8.90
CA ASP A 174 -1.29 22.35 -10.17
C ASP A 174 -2.25 21.16 -10.39
N TYR A 175 -2.65 20.46 -9.32
CA TYR A 175 -3.46 19.25 -9.36
C TYR A 175 -4.75 19.39 -10.18
N ASN A 176 -5.49 20.49 -9.99
CA ASN A 176 -6.74 20.74 -10.70
C ASN A 176 -6.51 20.85 -12.23
N GLN A 177 -5.42 21.50 -12.63
CA GLN A 177 -5.08 21.64 -14.05
C GLN A 177 -4.70 20.31 -14.68
N GLN A 178 -4.11 19.41 -13.92
CA GLN A 178 -3.61 18.12 -14.39
C GLN A 178 -4.68 17.03 -14.45
N PHE A 179 -5.64 17.02 -13.51
CA PHE A 179 -6.59 15.93 -13.33
C PHE A 179 -8.06 16.32 -13.46
N LEU A 180 -8.38 17.60 -13.43
CA LEU A 180 -9.73 18.15 -13.57
C LEU A 180 -9.72 19.28 -14.63
N PRO A 181 -9.40 18.97 -15.90
CA PRO A 181 -9.58 19.95 -16.95
C PRO A 181 -11.06 20.29 -17.07
N ASN A 182 -11.39 21.60 -17.20
CA ASN A 182 -12.74 22.11 -17.47
C ASN A 182 -13.34 21.44 -18.69
#